data_5e531095f7524409b8ff4a72b0ffe92e
#
_entry.id   5e531095f7524409b8ff4a72b0ffe92e
#
_cell.length_a   1.000
_cell.length_b   1.000
_cell.length_c   1.000
_cell.angle_alpha   90.00
_cell.angle_beta   90.00
_cell.angle_gamma   90.00
#
_symmetry.space_group_name_H-M   'P 1'
#
loop_
_entity.id
_entity.type
_entity.pdbx_description
1 polymer ?
#
loop_
_entity_poly.entity_id
_entity_poly.type
_entity_poly.pdbx_seq_one_letter_code
_entity_poly.pdbx_strand_id
1 'polypeptide(L)'
;IRIRSQIKSIIEKIIKLGVPIGNKLENNVKIPDWVFDDSNLLKACIRGLIDTDGSISPITGRNYSYIWFISQIPALQESFSKAMAILGFNTSKWNRRINHGSQIFIGSKFMIEKYFNDINFNNPYHKHRFMLPSSSPVK
;
A
#
# COMPACT_ATOMS: atom_id res chain seq x y z
N ILE A 1 -0.83 2.63 11.73
CA ILE A 1 0.32 3.35 12.34
C ILE A 1 -0.19 4.63 12.99
N ARG A 2 0.21 4.85 14.22
CA ARG A 2 -0.07 6.09 14.95
C ARG A 2 1.24 6.87 15.06
N ILE A 3 1.35 7.99 14.36
CA ILE A 3 2.46 8.92 14.53
C ILE A 3 2.14 9.79 15.76
N ARG A 4 3.00 9.75 16.77
CA ARG A 4 2.94 10.64 17.93
C ARG A 4 4.15 11.55 17.90
N SER A 5 3.93 12.85 17.92
CA SER A 5 4.98 13.85 18.12
C SER A 5 4.50 14.87 19.14
N GLN A 6 5.37 15.23 20.08
CA GLN A 6 5.12 16.31 21.05
C GLN A 6 5.61 17.66 20.54
N ILE A 7 6.29 17.70 19.40
CA ILE A 7 6.82 18.94 18.82
C ILE A 7 5.74 19.61 17.99
N LYS A 8 5.11 20.64 18.53
CA LYS A 8 4.02 21.42 17.93
C LYS A 8 4.32 21.84 16.48
N SER A 9 5.54 22.32 16.21
CA SER A 9 5.96 22.76 14.88
C SER A 9 5.94 21.64 13.82
N ILE A 10 6.26 20.40 14.20
CA ILE A 10 6.20 19.23 13.31
C ILE A 10 4.75 18.86 13.02
N ILE A 11 3.90 18.88 14.04
CA ILE A 11 2.47 18.59 13.90
C ILE A 11 1.81 19.60 12.96
N GLU A 12 2.10 20.89 13.14
CA GLU A 12 1.57 21.95 12.28
C GLU A 12 2.02 21.79 10.81
N LYS A 13 3.27 21.40 10.57
CA LYS A 13 3.76 21.09 9.21
C LYS A 13 3.04 19.91 8.58
N ILE A 14 2.85 18.83 9.33
CA ILE A 14 2.15 17.62 8.86
C ILE A 14 0.70 17.95 8.49
N ILE A 15 0.01 18.77 9.32
CA ILE A 15 -1.35 19.21 9.04
C ILE A 15 -1.41 20.04 7.76
N LYS A 16 -0.48 21.01 7.59
CA LYS A 16 -0.40 21.82 6.36
C LYS A 16 -0.15 20.98 5.10
N LEU A 17 0.48 19.82 5.25
CA LEU A 17 0.68 18.84 4.17
C LEU A 17 -0.56 17.98 3.89
N GLY A 18 -1.69 18.24 4.57
CA GLY A 18 -2.95 17.55 4.31
C GLY A 18 -3.15 16.25 5.11
N VAL A 19 -2.34 16.02 6.15
CA VAL A 19 -2.55 14.89 7.07
C VAL A 19 -3.46 15.35 8.21
N PRO A 20 -4.72 14.90 8.30
CA PRO A 20 -5.66 15.36 9.31
C PRO A 20 -5.31 14.83 10.70
N ILE A 21 -5.71 15.58 11.72
CA ILE A 21 -5.66 15.14 13.11
C ILE A 21 -6.85 14.24 13.41
N GLY A 22 -6.65 13.21 14.22
CA GLY A 22 -7.70 12.37 14.76
C GLY A 22 -7.94 11.07 14.01
N ASN A 23 -9.19 10.63 13.93
CA ASN A 23 -9.54 9.35 13.38
C ASN A 23 -9.50 9.36 11.83
N LYS A 24 -8.70 8.49 11.24
CA LYS A 24 -8.55 8.36 9.78
C LYS A 24 -9.88 8.09 9.05
N LEU A 25 -10.75 7.29 9.66
CA LEU A 25 -12.06 6.93 9.09
C LEU A 25 -13.00 8.14 9.05
N GLU A 26 -13.12 8.87 10.15
CA GLU A 26 -13.98 10.04 10.27
C GLU A 26 -13.52 11.17 9.34
N ASN A 27 -12.21 11.31 9.16
CA ASN A 27 -11.62 12.31 8.27
C ASN A 27 -11.59 11.88 6.81
N ASN A 28 -12.04 10.66 6.46
CA ASN A 28 -12.03 10.13 5.10
C ASN A 28 -10.69 10.38 4.38
N VAL A 29 -9.59 9.98 5.01
CA VAL A 29 -8.21 10.28 4.59
C VAL A 29 -7.95 9.75 3.18
N LYS A 30 -7.29 10.56 2.35
CA LYS A 30 -6.81 10.19 1.01
C LYS A 30 -5.31 10.45 0.88
N ILE A 31 -4.70 9.99 -0.21
CA ILE A 31 -3.37 10.44 -0.61
C ILE A 31 -3.46 11.92 -0.96
N PRO A 32 -2.66 12.81 -0.34
CA PRO A 32 -2.69 14.24 -0.64
C PRO A 32 -2.39 14.54 -2.10
N ASP A 33 -3.06 15.54 -2.67
CA ASP A 33 -2.98 15.83 -4.11
C ASP A 33 -1.55 16.17 -4.56
N TRP A 34 -0.78 16.89 -3.74
CA TRP A 34 0.62 17.24 -4.04
C TRP A 34 1.56 16.02 -4.18
N VAL A 35 1.19 14.84 -3.61
CA VAL A 35 1.98 13.61 -3.77
C VAL A 35 1.94 13.10 -5.21
N PHE A 36 0.88 13.44 -5.95
CA PHE A 36 0.73 13.06 -7.35
C PHE A 36 1.58 13.89 -8.33
N ASP A 37 2.13 15.01 -7.87
CA ASP A 37 2.95 15.91 -8.70
C ASP A 37 4.37 15.37 -8.93
N ASP A 38 4.83 14.41 -8.10
CA ASP A 38 6.14 13.79 -8.20
C ASP A 38 6.04 12.26 -8.12
N SER A 39 6.52 11.59 -9.17
CA SER A 39 6.50 10.13 -9.27
C SER A 39 7.28 9.43 -8.14
N ASN A 40 8.38 10.02 -7.63
CA ASN A 40 9.14 9.43 -6.54
C ASN A 40 8.40 9.57 -5.21
N LEU A 41 7.73 10.70 -4.98
CA LEU A 41 6.86 10.87 -3.82
C LEU A 41 5.69 9.90 -3.85
N LEU A 42 5.09 9.72 -5.03
CA LEU A 42 3.98 8.78 -5.20
C LEU A 42 4.42 7.34 -4.92
N LYS A 43 5.57 6.92 -5.46
CA LYS A 43 6.17 5.60 -5.17
C LYS A 43 6.47 5.41 -3.69
N ALA A 44 7.03 6.42 -3.03
CA ALA A 44 7.33 6.38 -1.61
C ALA A 44 6.05 6.28 -0.76
N CYS A 45 4.99 6.99 -1.15
CA CYS A 45 3.69 6.92 -0.51
C CYS A 45 3.06 5.52 -0.62
N ILE A 46 3.02 4.96 -1.84
CA ILE A 46 2.52 3.60 -2.08
C ILE A 46 3.32 2.56 -1.29
N ARG A 47 4.65 2.68 -1.26
CA ARG A 47 5.51 1.82 -0.43
C ARG A 47 5.12 1.89 1.04
N GLY A 48 4.95 3.08 1.58
CA GLY A 48 4.55 3.28 2.97
C GLY A 48 3.20 2.64 3.29
N LEU A 49 2.22 2.79 2.42
CA LEU A 49 0.90 2.17 2.57
C LEU A 49 0.98 0.63 2.56
N ILE A 50 1.72 0.06 1.62
CA ILE A 50 1.92 -1.40 1.55
C ILE A 50 2.74 -1.92 2.73
N ASP A 51 3.79 -1.21 3.14
CA ASP A 51 4.63 -1.61 4.27
C ASP A 51 3.88 -1.64 5.62
N THR A 52 2.80 -0.86 5.73
CA THR A 52 2.02 -0.74 6.97
C THR A 52 0.73 -1.55 6.98
N ASP A 53 -0.08 -1.38 5.96
CA ASP A 53 -1.44 -1.95 5.87
C ASP A 53 -1.56 -2.99 4.73
N GLY A 54 -0.44 -3.30 4.06
CA GLY A 54 -0.37 -4.33 3.04
C GLY A 54 0.05 -5.70 3.56
N SER A 55 -0.01 -6.69 2.69
CA SER A 55 0.50 -8.03 2.96
C SER A 55 1.02 -8.72 1.70
N ILE A 56 1.96 -9.64 1.90
CA ILE A 56 2.53 -10.47 0.86
C ILE A 56 2.08 -11.91 1.07
N SER A 57 1.44 -12.49 0.07
CA SER A 57 0.93 -13.87 0.14
C SER A 57 1.52 -14.71 -0.98
N PRO A 58 2.35 -15.71 -0.68
CA PRO A 58 2.85 -16.66 -1.67
C PRO A 58 1.70 -17.38 -2.38
N ILE A 59 1.85 -17.60 -3.68
CA ILE A 59 0.87 -18.35 -4.49
C ILE A 59 1.35 -19.79 -4.59
N THR A 60 0.53 -20.74 -4.13
CA THR A 60 0.84 -22.17 -4.22
C THR A 60 1.13 -22.58 -5.67
N GLY A 61 2.26 -23.25 -5.88
CA GLY A 61 2.69 -23.72 -7.20
C GLY A 61 3.25 -22.64 -8.13
N ARG A 62 3.51 -21.42 -7.62
CA ARG A 62 4.13 -20.34 -8.39
C ARG A 62 5.33 -19.76 -7.64
N ASN A 63 6.28 -19.21 -8.38
CA ASN A 63 7.48 -18.57 -7.83
C ASN A 63 7.31 -17.04 -7.62
N TYR A 64 6.11 -16.59 -7.37
CA TYR A 64 5.79 -15.20 -7.05
C TYR A 64 4.60 -15.12 -6.09
N SER A 65 4.43 -13.97 -5.46
CA SER A 65 3.42 -13.72 -4.41
C SER A 65 2.41 -12.69 -4.86
N TYR A 66 1.22 -12.68 -4.28
CA TYR A 66 0.33 -11.53 -4.35
C TYR A 66 0.82 -10.43 -3.41
N ILE A 67 0.67 -9.18 -3.85
CA ILE A 67 0.81 -7.99 -3.00
C ILE A 67 -0.59 -7.45 -2.77
N TRP A 68 -1.03 -7.42 -1.52
CA TRP A 68 -2.34 -6.97 -1.10
C TRP A 68 -2.27 -5.62 -0.41
N PHE A 69 -3.31 -4.83 -0.58
CA PHE A 69 -3.58 -3.65 0.24
C PHE A 69 -5.04 -3.67 0.71
N ILE A 70 -5.27 -3.30 1.97
CA ILE A 70 -6.58 -3.31 2.61
C ILE A 70 -6.87 -1.93 3.16
N SER A 71 -8.08 -1.41 2.90
CA SER A 71 -8.54 -0.15 3.47
C SER A 71 -10.04 -0.17 3.72
N GLN A 72 -10.47 0.49 4.79
CA GLN A 72 -11.89 0.76 5.08
C GLN A 72 -12.31 2.16 4.60
N ILE A 73 -11.39 2.99 4.12
CA ILE A 73 -11.58 4.39 3.81
C ILE A 73 -11.80 4.56 2.31
N PRO A 74 -13.03 4.94 1.85
CA PRO A 74 -13.33 5.04 0.42
C PRO A 74 -12.41 6.01 -0.35
N ALA A 75 -12.13 7.18 0.22
CA ALA A 75 -11.24 8.16 -0.43
C ALA A 75 -9.79 7.65 -0.56
N LEU A 76 -9.32 6.83 0.40
CA LEU A 76 -8.01 6.20 0.30
C LEU A 76 -8.02 5.08 -0.76
N GLN A 77 -9.09 4.31 -0.86
CA GLN A 77 -9.24 3.29 -1.91
C GLN A 77 -9.18 3.91 -3.30
N GLU A 78 -9.92 5.00 -3.51
CA GLU A 78 -9.95 5.72 -4.78
C GLU A 78 -8.58 6.32 -5.13
N SER A 79 -7.97 7.05 -4.19
CA SER A 79 -6.65 7.66 -4.40
C SER A 79 -5.54 6.64 -4.57
N PHE A 80 -5.60 5.49 -3.89
CA PHE A 80 -4.68 4.37 -4.09
C PHE A 80 -4.82 3.78 -5.50
N SER A 81 -6.04 3.53 -5.97
CA SER A 81 -6.28 3.03 -7.33
C SER A 81 -5.78 3.99 -8.40
N LYS A 82 -6.02 5.31 -8.22
CA LYS A 82 -5.49 6.36 -9.09
C LYS A 82 -3.96 6.34 -9.13
N ALA A 83 -3.32 6.25 -7.96
CA ALA A 83 -1.86 6.19 -7.85
C ALA A 83 -1.28 4.97 -8.55
N MET A 84 -1.89 3.79 -8.36
CA MET A 84 -1.44 2.56 -9.02
C MET A 84 -1.56 2.66 -10.55
N ALA A 85 -2.65 3.23 -11.06
CA ALA A 85 -2.85 3.45 -12.49
C ALA A 85 -1.80 4.41 -13.08
N ILE A 86 -1.53 5.55 -12.41
CA ILE A 86 -0.50 6.52 -12.83
C ILE A 86 0.90 5.86 -12.87
N LEU A 87 1.21 5.00 -11.90
CA LEU A 87 2.47 4.26 -11.84
C LEU A 87 2.52 3.06 -12.82
N GLY A 88 1.46 2.84 -13.59
CA GLY A 88 1.38 1.78 -14.60
C GLY A 88 1.20 0.37 -14.03
N PHE A 89 0.51 0.24 -12.90
CA PHE A 89 0.18 -1.04 -12.29
C PHE A 89 -1.25 -1.48 -12.61
N ASN A 90 -1.40 -2.71 -13.09
CA ASN A 90 -2.69 -3.38 -13.19
C ASN A 90 -3.02 -4.04 -11.86
N THR A 91 -4.12 -3.65 -11.26
CA THR A 91 -4.62 -4.19 -10.00
C THR A 91 -5.93 -4.93 -10.20
N SER A 92 -6.31 -5.79 -9.25
CA SER A 92 -7.66 -6.32 -9.17
C SER A 92 -8.68 -5.18 -8.94
N LYS A 93 -9.96 -5.49 -9.01
CA LYS A 93 -11.00 -4.62 -8.45
C LYS A 93 -10.97 -4.69 -6.92
N TRP A 94 -11.44 -3.63 -6.24
CA TRP A 94 -11.69 -3.67 -4.81
C TRP A 94 -12.74 -4.73 -4.49
N ASN A 95 -12.42 -5.62 -3.56
CA ASN A 95 -13.31 -6.68 -3.09
C ASN A 95 -13.57 -6.51 -1.59
N ARG A 96 -14.84 -6.39 -1.21
CA ARG A 96 -15.24 -6.22 0.18
C ARG A 96 -15.03 -7.52 0.95
N ARG A 97 -14.36 -7.44 2.08
CA ARG A 97 -14.25 -8.54 3.05
C ARG A 97 -15.18 -8.30 4.22
N ILE A 98 -15.83 -9.37 4.66
CA ILE A 98 -16.67 -9.32 5.87
C ILE A 98 -15.77 -8.92 7.04
N ASN A 99 -16.13 -7.83 7.74
CA ASN A 99 -15.45 -7.29 8.94
C ASN A 99 -14.04 -6.71 8.76
N HIS A 100 -13.49 -6.61 7.53
CA HIS A 100 -12.10 -6.19 7.34
C HIS A 100 -11.89 -5.09 6.28
N GLY A 101 -12.98 -4.41 5.84
CA GLY A 101 -12.89 -3.41 4.78
C GLY A 101 -12.79 -4.02 3.38
N SER A 102 -12.29 -3.26 2.42
CA SER A 102 -12.07 -3.72 1.05
C SER A 102 -10.60 -3.98 0.80
N GLN A 103 -10.31 -4.95 -0.06
CA GLN A 103 -8.95 -5.31 -0.46
C GLN A 103 -8.78 -5.21 -1.97
N ILE A 104 -7.56 -4.89 -2.38
CA ILE A 104 -7.09 -4.85 -3.76
C ILE A 104 -5.76 -5.59 -3.83
N PHE A 105 -5.40 -6.17 -4.96
CA PHE A 105 -4.12 -6.86 -5.10
C PHE A 105 -3.47 -6.69 -6.48
N ILE A 106 -2.17 -6.90 -6.49
CA ILE A 106 -1.34 -7.09 -7.67
C ILE A 106 -1.02 -8.59 -7.74
N GLY A 107 -1.32 -9.26 -8.86
CA GLY A 107 -1.24 -10.72 -8.93
C GLY A 107 -0.56 -11.29 -10.17
N SER A 108 -0.19 -10.48 -11.17
CA SER A 108 0.59 -10.98 -12.30
C SER A 108 2.09 -10.94 -12.01
N LYS A 109 2.83 -11.95 -12.45
CA LYS A 109 4.29 -12.02 -12.25
C LYS A 109 4.98 -10.74 -12.71
N PHE A 110 4.64 -10.25 -13.90
CA PHE A 110 5.21 -9.03 -14.45
C PHE A 110 4.98 -7.81 -13.55
N MET A 111 3.75 -7.63 -13.03
CA MET A 111 3.44 -6.51 -12.14
C MET A 111 4.12 -6.62 -10.77
N ILE A 112 4.31 -7.84 -10.29
CA ILE A 112 5.03 -8.10 -9.04
C ILE A 112 6.52 -7.77 -9.17
N GLU A 113 7.15 -8.20 -10.25
CA GLU A 113 8.55 -7.85 -10.56
C GLU A 113 8.71 -6.34 -10.75
N LYS A 114 7.78 -5.71 -11.48
CA LYS A 114 7.74 -4.25 -11.64
C LYS A 114 7.64 -3.54 -10.28
N TYR A 115 6.77 -4.00 -9.38
CA TYR A 115 6.64 -3.42 -8.04
C TYR A 115 7.96 -3.48 -7.27
N PHE A 116 8.61 -4.64 -7.27
CA PHE A 116 9.88 -4.83 -6.59
C PHE A 116 10.98 -3.91 -7.14
N ASN A 117 11.05 -3.74 -8.46
CA ASN A 117 12.05 -2.91 -9.12
C ASN A 117 11.79 -1.39 -8.94
N ASP A 118 10.53 -0.98 -9.06
CA ASP A 118 10.16 0.45 -9.13
C ASP A 118 9.85 1.06 -7.75
N ILE A 119 9.26 0.27 -6.84
CA ILE A 119 8.76 0.72 -5.54
C ILE A 119 9.51 0.05 -4.40
N ASN A 120 9.59 -1.30 -4.43
CA ASN A 120 10.22 -2.11 -3.39
C ASN A 120 9.49 -2.03 -2.03
N PHE A 121 10.08 -2.62 -0.99
CA PHE A 121 9.62 -2.64 0.40
C PHE A 121 10.71 -2.09 1.31
N ASN A 122 10.32 -1.31 2.32
CA ASN A 122 11.20 -0.98 3.45
C ASN A 122 10.97 -1.92 4.63
N ASN A 123 9.77 -2.51 4.73
CA ASN A 123 9.45 -3.49 5.74
C ASN A 123 10.25 -4.79 5.52
N PRO A 124 11.18 -5.17 6.42
CA PRO A 124 12.01 -6.38 6.24
C PRO A 124 11.20 -7.66 6.18
N TYR A 125 10.07 -7.72 6.88
CA TYR A 125 9.16 -8.87 6.85
C TYR A 125 8.54 -9.08 5.47
N HIS A 126 8.07 -8.00 4.81
CA HIS A 126 7.55 -8.08 3.45
C HIS A 126 8.63 -8.47 2.45
N LYS A 127 9.81 -7.88 2.59
CA LYS A 127 10.97 -8.20 1.75
C LYS A 127 11.36 -9.67 1.85
N HIS A 128 11.43 -10.19 3.07
CA HIS A 128 11.71 -11.60 3.32
C HIS A 128 10.64 -12.51 2.71
N ARG A 129 9.35 -12.23 2.94
CA ARG A 129 8.24 -13.02 2.37
C ARG A 129 8.19 -12.99 0.86
N PHE A 130 8.56 -11.88 0.26
CA PHE A 130 8.65 -11.75 -1.20
C PHE A 130 9.74 -12.66 -1.79
N MET A 131 10.86 -12.83 -1.10
CA MET A 131 12.01 -13.63 -1.54
C MET A 131 11.86 -15.12 -1.23
N LEU A 132 10.91 -15.52 -0.38
CA LEU A 132 10.68 -16.92 -0.08
C LEU A 132 10.10 -17.62 -1.33
N PRO A 133 10.72 -18.75 -1.79
CA PRO A 133 10.07 -19.60 -2.76
C PRO A 133 8.75 -20.10 -2.19
N SER A 134 7.69 -20.10 -2.98
CA SER A 134 6.45 -20.75 -2.58
C SER A 134 6.77 -22.20 -2.24
N SER A 135 6.68 -22.56 -0.96
CA SER A 135 6.86 -23.94 -0.54
C SER A 135 5.88 -24.82 -1.32
N SER A 136 6.41 -25.70 -2.15
CA SER A 136 5.60 -26.74 -2.76
C SER A 136 4.89 -27.49 -1.63
N PRO A 137 3.59 -27.82 -1.76
CA PRO A 137 2.96 -28.65 -0.75
C PRO A 137 3.77 -29.94 -0.64
N VAL A 138 4.22 -30.24 0.56
CA VAL A 138 4.79 -31.54 0.86
C VAL A 138 3.70 -32.56 0.54
N LYS A 139 3.98 -33.46 -0.43
CA LYS A 139 3.08 -34.55 -0.76
C LYS A 139 2.94 -35.49 0.42
#